data_3a6a67b823f14b9b1e891b80bbc916de
#
_entry.id   3a6a67b823f14b9b1e891b80bbc916de
#
_cell.length_a   1.000
_cell.length_b   1.000
_cell.length_c   1.000
_cell.angle_alpha   90.00
_cell.angle_beta   90.00
_cell.angle_gamma   90.00
#
_symmetry.space_group_name_H-M   'P 1'
#
loop_
_entity.id
_entity.type
_entity.pdbx_description
1 polymer ?
#
loop_
_entity_poly.entity_id
_entity_poly.type
_entity_poly.pdbx_seq_one_letter_code
_entity_poly.pdbx_strand_id
1 'polypeptide(L)'
;MNVKLVTVTPDAEKLMAYVARVSNPSNQDNEKFAGLLKYCINHQHWSVFEQSSMTLEIETTRAIAAQILRHRSFTYQEFSQRYASSTSLGKIPTPEYRRQDTKNRQNSTDDLDPFLKQTLELQTQTLFDSATALYEQMLADGVAKECARMVLQLATPTRIYMTGSCRSWIHYINLRSAHGTQKEHMVIAEGCREVFIEQFPTVSEALGWSVQTGDKEQ
;
A
#
# COMPACT_ATOMS: atom_id res chain seq x y z
N MET A 1 0.45 3.87 9.62
CA MET A 1 0.11 3.26 8.33
C MET A 1 -0.43 1.88 8.61
N ASN A 2 -1.49 1.47 7.94
CA ASN A 2 -2.16 0.20 8.19
C ASN A 2 -2.70 -0.37 6.87
N VAL A 3 -2.69 -1.70 6.74
CA VAL A 3 -3.22 -2.42 5.58
C VAL A 3 -4.16 -3.51 6.09
N LYS A 4 -5.36 -3.59 5.52
CA LYS A 4 -6.37 -4.59 5.90
C LYS A 4 -7.00 -5.21 4.67
N LEU A 5 -7.29 -6.51 4.75
CA LEU A 5 -8.12 -7.19 3.76
C LEU A 5 -9.55 -6.66 3.81
N VAL A 6 -10.11 -6.33 2.66
CA VAL A 6 -11.53 -6.01 2.48
C VAL A 6 -12.24 -7.21 1.86
N THR A 7 -11.70 -7.71 0.76
CA THR A 7 -12.23 -8.90 0.07
C THR A 7 -11.17 -9.53 -0.82
N VAL A 8 -11.35 -10.80 -1.08
CA VAL A 8 -10.58 -11.57 -2.05
C VAL A 8 -11.54 -12.51 -2.79
N THR A 9 -11.23 -12.87 -4.04
CA THR A 9 -11.99 -13.89 -4.78
C THR A 9 -12.01 -15.19 -3.96
N PRO A 10 -13.21 -15.77 -3.68
CA PRO A 10 -13.31 -17.05 -2.99
C PRO A 10 -12.53 -18.14 -3.72
N ASP A 11 -11.83 -19.02 -2.97
CA ASP A 11 -11.03 -20.12 -3.53
C ASP A 11 -10.10 -19.69 -4.68
N ALA A 12 -9.51 -18.49 -4.56
CA ALA A 12 -8.81 -17.79 -5.63
C ALA A 12 -7.73 -18.63 -6.32
N GLU A 13 -6.92 -19.39 -5.57
CA GLU A 13 -5.86 -20.22 -6.12
C GLU A 13 -6.42 -21.45 -6.88
N LYS A 14 -7.48 -22.05 -6.36
CA LYS A 14 -8.21 -23.14 -7.03
C LYS A 14 -8.87 -22.64 -8.32
N LEU A 15 -9.49 -21.46 -8.28
CA LEU A 15 -10.07 -20.81 -9.46
C LEU A 15 -9.02 -20.55 -10.54
N MET A 16 -7.87 -19.96 -10.18
CA MET A 16 -6.77 -19.72 -11.13
C MET A 16 -6.29 -21.03 -11.77
N ALA A 17 -6.13 -22.07 -11.00
CA ALA A 17 -5.72 -23.39 -11.51
C ALA A 17 -6.78 -24.03 -12.42
N TYR A 18 -8.06 -23.91 -12.07
CA TYR A 18 -9.18 -24.38 -12.88
C TYR A 18 -9.17 -23.69 -14.27
N VAL A 19 -9.03 -22.36 -14.27
CA VAL A 19 -8.99 -21.57 -15.51
C VAL A 19 -7.73 -21.88 -16.34
N ALA A 20 -6.58 -22.08 -15.69
CA ALA A 20 -5.34 -22.45 -16.37
C ALA A 20 -5.47 -23.77 -17.16
N ARG A 21 -6.39 -24.65 -16.74
CA ARG A 21 -6.65 -25.95 -17.39
C ARG A 21 -7.77 -25.91 -18.43
N VAL A 22 -8.18 -24.74 -18.92
CA VAL A 22 -9.26 -24.58 -19.91
C VAL A 22 -9.12 -25.49 -21.13
N SER A 23 -7.89 -25.76 -21.57
CA SER A 23 -7.60 -26.65 -22.69
C SER A 23 -7.45 -28.14 -22.31
N ASN A 24 -7.70 -28.49 -21.04
CA ASN A 24 -7.68 -29.86 -20.53
C ASN A 24 -8.90 -30.12 -19.62
N PRO A 25 -10.12 -30.17 -20.17
CA PRO A 25 -11.36 -30.25 -19.40
C PRO A 25 -11.43 -31.41 -18.41
N SER A 26 -10.88 -32.57 -18.76
CA SER A 26 -10.88 -33.76 -17.90
C SER A 26 -10.03 -33.58 -16.62
N ASN A 27 -9.19 -32.56 -16.56
CA ASN A 27 -8.30 -32.28 -15.43
C ASN A 27 -8.59 -30.94 -14.74
N GLN A 28 -9.64 -30.23 -15.15
CA GLN A 28 -9.95 -28.89 -14.60
C GLN A 28 -10.19 -28.94 -13.10
N ASP A 29 -10.92 -29.92 -12.59
CA ASP A 29 -11.28 -30.05 -11.18
C ASP A 29 -10.20 -30.70 -10.31
N ASN A 30 -9.00 -30.90 -10.84
CA ASN A 30 -7.91 -31.51 -10.08
C ASN A 30 -7.43 -30.59 -8.94
N GLU A 31 -7.58 -31.05 -7.71
CA GLU A 31 -7.20 -30.29 -6.51
C GLU A 31 -5.69 -30.14 -6.30
N LYS A 32 -4.88 -30.92 -7.02
CA LYS A 32 -3.43 -30.81 -6.99
C LYS A 32 -2.96 -29.72 -7.95
N PHE A 33 -2.97 -28.47 -7.51
CA PHE A 33 -2.69 -27.33 -8.37
C PHE A 33 -1.42 -26.54 -8.04
N ALA A 34 -0.76 -26.78 -6.89
CA ALA A 34 0.43 -26.01 -6.49
C ALA A 34 1.54 -26.05 -7.54
N GLY A 35 1.85 -27.26 -8.08
CA GLY A 35 2.83 -27.42 -9.15
C GLY A 35 2.48 -26.65 -10.43
N LEU A 36 1.18 -26.58 -10.78
CA LEU A 36 0.71 -25.82 -11.95
C LEU A 36 0.93 -24.31 -11.76
N LEU A 37 0.52 -23.74 -10.62
CA LEU A 37 0.71 -22.32 -10.34
C LEU A 37 2.21 -21.96 -10.31
N LYS A 38 3.04 -22.79 -9.69
CA LYS A 38 4.49 -22.63 -9.71
C LYS A 38 5.06 -22.67 -11.13
N TYR A 39 4.60 -23.59 -11.97
CA TYR A 39 4.99 -23.65 -13.38
C TYR A 39 4.61 -22.37 -14.12
N CYS A 40 3.36 -21.88 -13.93
CA CYS A 40 2.89 -20.65 -14.56
C CYS A 40 3.74 -19.42 -14.15
N ILE A 41 4.12 -19.30 -12.88
CA ILE A 41 5.01 -18.24 -12.39
C ILE A 41 6.38 -18.31 -13.04
N ASN A 42 7.01 -19.51 -13.02
CA ASN A 42 8.36 -19.71 -13.55
C ASN A 42 8.46 -19.46 -15.06
N HIS A 43 7.36 -19.69 -15.80
CA HIS A 43 7.29 -19.47 -17.25
C HIS A 43 6.59 -18.16 -17.61
N GLN A 44 6.30 -17.29 -16.62
CA GLN A 44 5.68 -15.99 -16.82
C GLN A 44 4.32 -16.03 -17.53
N HIS A 45 3.54 -17.09 -17.29
CA HIS A 45 2.17 -17.23 -17.78
C HIS A 45 1.19 -16.42 -16.92
N TRP A 46 1.32 -15.10 -16.99
CA TRP A 46 0.66 -14.17 -16.08
C TRP A 46 -0.85 -14.06 -16.25
N SER A 47 -1.40 -14.42 -17.41
CA SER A 47 -2.84 -14.32 -17.68
C SER A 47 -3.71 -15.13 -16.71
N VAL A 48 -3.18 -16.22 -16.16
CA VAL A 48 -3.84 -17.05 -15.14
C VAL A 48 -4.11 -16.23 -13.88
N PHE A 49 -3.17 -15.37 -13.47
CA PHE A 49 -3.24 -14.56 -12.25
C PHE A 49 -4.07 -13.28 -12.42
N GLU A 50 -4.65 -13.06 -13.59
CA GLU A 50 -5.67 -12.01 -13.81
C GLU A 50 -7.09 -12.49 -13.43
N GLN A 51 -7.29 -13.79 -13.20
CA GLN A 51 -8.60 -14.39 -13.00
C GLN A 51 -9.10 -14.33 -11.55
N SER A 52 -8.30 -13.79 -10.64
CA SER A 52 -8.69 -13.52 -9.25
C SER A 52 -8.28 -12.13 -8.84
N SER A 53 -8.97 -11.55 -7.87
CA SER A 53 -8.74 -10.19 -7.39
C SER A 53 -8.74 -10.12 -5.88
N MET A 54 -8.08 -9.09 -5.36
CA MET A 54 -8.07 -8.73 -3.93
C MET A 54 -8.26 -7.22 -3.78
N THR A 55 -9.03 -6.81 -2.78
CA THR A 55 -9.20 -5.42 -2.37
C THR A 55 -8.63 -5.22 -0.98
N LEU A 56 -7.76 -4.24 -0.84
CA LEU A 56 -7.20 -3.82 0.44
C LEU A 56 -7.66 -2.41 0.81
N GLU A 57 -7.88 -2.20 2.12
CA GLU A 57 -7.95 -0.88 2.73
C GLU A 57 -6.54 -0.48 3.17
N ILE A 58 -6.10 0.70 2.75
CA ILE A 58 -4.76 1.23 3.03
C ILE A 58 -4.92 2.59 3.72
N GLU A 59 -4.45 2.71 4.96
CA GLU A 59 -4.34 3.97 5.68
C GLU A 59 -2.93 4.54 5.56
N THR A 60 -2.83 5.72 4.98
CA THR A 60 -1.57 6.37 4.66
C THR A 60 -1.69 7.89 4.66
N THR A 61 -0.73 8.59 4.09
CA THR A 61 -0.76 10.05 3.90
C THR A 61 -1.05 10.40 2.45
N ARG A 62 -1.51 11.64 2.20
CA ARG A 62 -1.75 12.16 0.84
C ARG A 62 -0.48 12.10 -0.02
N ALA A 63 0.70 12.30 0.58
CA ALA A 63 1.99 12.20 -0.12
C ALA A 63 2.21 10.81 -0.71
N ILE A 64 1.96 9.77 0.08
CA ILE A 64 2.16 8.37 -0.34
C ILE A 64 1.00 7.91 -1.24
N ALA A 65 -0.23 8.32 -0.93
CA ALA A 65 -1.39 8.06 -1.77
C ALA A 65 -1.15 8.51 -3.23
N ALA A 66 -0.60 9.70 -3.43
CA ALA A 66 -0.27 10.20 -4.77
C ALA A 66 0.71 9.30 -5.54
N GLN A 67 1.58 8.56 -4.85
CA GLN A 67 2.48 7.57 -5.47
C GLN A 67 1.74 6.26 -5.77
N ILE A 68 0.88 5.79 -4.86
CA ILE A 68 0.09 4.57 -5.00
C ILE A 68 -0.86 4.70 -6.21
N LEU A 69 -1.57 5.81 -6.32
CA LEU A 69 -2.55 6.09 -7.39
C LEU A 69 -1.94 6.11 -8.81
N ARG A 70 -0.62 6.12 -8.95
CA ARG A 70 0.06 6.01 -10.25
C ARG A 70 0.08 4.60 -10.82
N HIS A 71 -0.25 3.57 -10.04
CA HIS A 71 -0.32 2.18 -10.49
C HIS A 71 -1.62 1.91 -11.26
N ARG A 72 -1.56 2.04 -12.59
CA ARG A 72 -2.74 2.00 -13.49
C ARG A 72 -3.42 0.64 -13.60
N SER A 73 -2.80 -0.44 -13.12
CA SER A 73 -3.38 -1.79 -13.12
C SER A 73 -4.34 -2.04 -11.96
N PHE A 74 -4.68 -1.00 -11.19
CA PHE A 74 -5.60 -1.05 -10.07
C PHE A 74 -6.75 -0.06 -10.25
N THR A 75 -7.83 -0.31 -9.52
CA THR A 75 -8.91 0.64 -9.31
C THR A 75 -8.87 1.14 -7.86
N TYR A 76 -9.34 2.37 -7.66
CA TYR A 76 -9.21 3.05 -6.38
C TYR A 76 -10.48 3.75 -5.97
N GLN A 77 -10.71 3.77 -4.65
CA GLN A 77 -11.62 4.70 -3.99
C GLN A 77 -10.84 5.37 -2.85
N GLU A 78 -10.69 6.67 -2.89
CA GLU A 78 -9.95 7.42 -1.87
C GLU A 78 -10.90 8.29 -1.04
N PHE A 79 -10.58 8.46 0.25
CA PHE A 79 -11.27 9.36 1.17
C PHE A 79 -11.35 10.78 0.58
N SER A 80 -12.57 11.28 0.46
CA SER A 80 -12.84 12.60 -0.14
C SER A 80 -12.83 13.72 0.90
N GLN A 81 -11.82 14.56 0.87
CA GLN A 81 -11.73 15.78 1.67
C GLN A 81 -12.73 16.88 1.23
N ARG A 82 -13.45 16.68 0.13
CA ARG A 82 -14.57 17.56 -0.27
C ARG A 82 -15.86 17.17 0.46
N TYR A 83 -15.99 15.89 0.81
CA TYR A 83 -17.19 15.35 1.44
C TYR A 83 -17.09 15.35 2.96
N ALA A 84 -15.99 14.84 3.52
CA ALA A 84 -15.78 14.70 4.95
C ALA A 84 -14.61 15.56 5.45
N SER A 85 -14.62 15.89 6.75
CA SER A 85 -13.50 16.59 7.38
C SER A 85 -12.26 15.69 7.42
N SER A 86 -11.11 16.26 7.06
CA SER A 86 -9.81 15.54 7.09
C SER A 86 -9.41 15.13 8.50
N THR A 87 -9.85 15.86 9.53
CA THR A 87 -9.56 15.56 10.94
C THR A 87 -10.25 14.28 11.44
N SER A 88 -11.25 13.76 10.71
CA SER A 88 -11.92 12.49 11.05
C SER A 88 -11.00 11.26 10.91
N LEU A 89 -9.90 11.36 10.19
CA LEU A 89 -8.89 10.29 10.04
C LEU A 89 -7.74 10.38 11.08
N GLY A 90 -7.85 11.29 12.04
CA GLY A 90 -6.88 11.45 13.11
C GLY A 90 -5.86 12.57 12.87
N LYS A 91 -4.89 12.64 13.75
CA LYS A 91 -3.85 13.66 13.74
C LYS A 91 -2.89 13.48 12.57
N ILE A 92 -2.41 14.61 12.02
CA ILE A 92 -1.39 14.60 10.96
C ILE A 92 -0.06 14.15 11.57
N PRO A 93 0.53 13.03 11.10
CA PRO A 93 1.79 12.54 11.64
C PRO A 93 2.96 13.41 11.19
N THR A 94 3.92 13.65 12.07
CA THR A 94 5.22 14.22 11.69
C THR A 94 5.99 13.24 10.81
N PRO A 95 6.64 13.70 9.73
CA PRO A 95 7.49 12.85 8.90
C PRO A 95 8.70 12.33 9.69
N GLU A 96 9.18 11.15 9.34
CA GLU A 96 10.51 10.70 9.76
C GLU A 96 11.58 11.42 8.94
N TYR A 97 12.39 12.27 9.58
CA TYR A 97 13.43 13.05 8.89
C TYR A 97 14.67 12.21 8.63
N ARG A 98 15.09 12.18 7.36
CA ARG A 98 16.26 11.47 6.87
C ARG A 98 17.12 12.43 6.02
N ARG A 99 18.42 12.16 5.92
CA ARG A 99 19.33 12.90 5.07
C ARG A 99 19.12 12.53 3.61
N GLN A 100 19.22 13.52 2.72
CA GLN A 100 19.26 13.27 1.27
C GLN A 100 20.51 12.45 0.90
N ASP A 101 20.31 11.33 0.20
CA ASP A 101 21.43 10.56 -0.37
C ASP A 101 22.14 11.39 -1.47
N THR A 102 23.47 11.41 -1.42
CA THR A 102 24.28 12.21 -2.34
C THR A 102 24.47 11.53 -3.71
N LYS A 103 24.31 10.21 -3.79
CA LYS A 103 24.48 9.41 -5.01
C LYS A 103 23.16 9.15 -5.71
N ASN A 104 22.14 8.78 -4.96
CA ASN A 104 20.80 8.53 -5.48
C ASN A 104 19.82 9.59 -5.00
N ARG A 105 19.44 10.50 -5.87
CA ARG A 105 18.52 11.62 -5.57
C ARG A 105 17.13 11.19 -5.10
N GLN A 106 16.73 9.94 -5.30
CA GLN A 106 15.44 9.40 -4.84
C GLN A 106 15.55 8.70 -3.49
N ASN A 107 16.75 8.50 -2.99
CA ASN A 107 17.02 7.79 -1.75
C ASN A 107 17.29 8.73 -0.59
N SER A 108 17.23 8.21 0.62
CA SER A 108 17.57 8.90 1.86
C SER A 108 18.37 7.96 2.78
N THR A 109 19.22 8.53 3.64
CA THR A 109 19.99 7.82 4.64
C THR A 109 19.57 8.23 6.04
N ASP A 110 19.54 7.29 6.98
CA ASP A 110 19.10 7.54 8.35
C ASP A 110 20.27 7.91 9.27
N ASP A 111 21.06 8.91 8.84
CA ASP A 111 22.24 9.42 9.53
C ASP A 111 22.13 10.91 9.88
N LEU A 112 20.92 11.44 9.91
CA LEU A 112 20.68 12.82 10.31
C LEU A 112 20.92 12.96 11.82
N ASP A 113 21.54 14.07 12.22
CA ASP A 113 21.82 14.39 13.61
C ASP A 113 20.54 14.30 14.47
N PRO A 114 20.55 13.60 15.62
CA PRO A 114 19.36 13.40 16.45
C PRO A 114 18.74 14.69 17.00
N PHE A 115 19.58 15.69 17.36
CA PHE A 115 19.11 16.97 17.87
C PHE A 115 18.42 17.77 16.75
N LEU A 116 18.99 17.72 15.53
CA LEU A 116 18.37 18.32 14.35
C LEU A 116 17.02 17.63 14.03
N LYS A 117 16.94 16.28 14.08
CA LYS A 117 15.66 15.54 13.92
C LYS A 117 14.62 16.04 14.89
N GLN A 118 14.92 16.06 16.17
CA GLN A 118 13.99 16.50 17.21
C GLN A 118 13.55 17.96 17.01
N THR A 119 14.45 18.84 16.63
CA THR A 119 14.14 20.25 16.36
C THR A 119 13.16 20.37 15.18
N LEU A 120 13.40 19.64 14.09
CA LEU A 120 12.53 19.63 12.91
C LEU A 120 11.15 19.04 13.22
N GLU A 121 11.09 17.98 14.04
CA GLU A 121 9.84 17.37 14.48
C GLU A 121 8.97 18.36 15.27
N LEU A 122 9.56 19.07 16.23
CA LEU A 122 8.85 20.08 17.03
C LEU A 122 8.34 21.25 16.17
N GLN A 123 9.19 21.78 15.28
CA GLN A 123 8.79 22.87 14.38
C GLN A 123 7.68 22.43 13.42
N THR A 124 7.80 21.23 12.88
CA THR A 124 6.78 20.66 11.97
C THR A 124 5.47 20.41 12.69
N GLN A 125 5.51 19.89 13.91
CA GLN A 125 4.31 19.70 14.72
C GLN A 125 3.58 21.02 14.97
N THR A 126 4.32 22.06 15.33
CA THR A 126 3.75 23.41 15.55
C THR A 126 3.08 23.95 14.28
N LEU A 127 3.73 23.77 13.12
CA LEU A 127 3.17 24.17 11.82
C LEU A 127 1.88 23.36 11.49
N PHE A 128 1.88 22.08 11.73
CA PHE A 128 0.74 21.21 11.44
C PHE A 128 -0.46 21.51 12.36
N ASP A 129 -0.20 21.75 13.64
CA ASP A 129 -1.23 22.15 14.60
C ASP A 129 -1.85 23.50 14.22
N SER A 130 -1.04 24.48 13.82
CA SER A 130 -1.51 25.80 13.36
C SER A 130 -2.34 25.70 12.08
N ALA A 131 -1.92 24.90 11.11
CA ALA A 131 -2.68 24.71 9.88
C ALA A 131 -3.99 23.92 10.10
N THR A 132 -3.99 22.95 11.02
CA THR A 132 -5.20 22.22 11.42
C THR A 132 -6.19 23.17 12.10
N ALA A 133 -5.72 24.01 13.02
CA ALA A 133 -6.57 25.01 13.69
C ALA A 133 -7.18 25.99 12.68
N LEU A 134 -6.39 26.46 11.71
CA LEU A 134 -6.91 27.32 10.63
C LEU A 134 -7.97 26.61 9.78
N TYR A 135 -7.73 25.35 9.42
CA TYR A 135 -8.69 24.52 8.67
C TYR A 135 -10.02 24.39 9.43
N GLU A 136 -9.95 24.07 10.71
CA GLU A 136 -11.15 23.94 11.57
C GLU A 136 -11.89 25.27 11.72
N GLN A 137 -11.15 26.38 11.90
CA GLN A 137 -11.74 27.71 11.94
C GLN A 137 -12.46 28.04 10.62
N MET A 138 -11.83 27.78 9.47
CA MET A 138 -12.46 27.99 8.16
C MET A 138 -13.78 27.22 8.03
N LEU A 139 -13.81 25.97 8.49
CA LEU A 139 -15.04 25.16 8.47
C LEU A 139 -16.12 25.74 9.39
N ALA A 140 -15.73 26.21 10.58
CA ALA A 140 -16.65 26.85 11.53
C ALA A 140 -17.24 28.17 10.97
N ASP A 141 -16.44 28.90 10.20
CA ASP A 141 -16.86 30.15 9.53
C ASP A 141 -17.65 29.87 8.23
N GLY A 142 -17.97 28.62 7.92
CA GLY A 142 -18.78 28.24 6.75
C GLY A 142 -18.01 28.14 5.43
N VAL A 143 -16.66 28.16 5.44
CA VAL A 143 -15.86 27.96 4.23
C VAL A 143 -16.05 26.52 3.72
N ALA A 144 -16.29 26.39 2.42
CA ALA A 144 -16.46 25.08 1.80
C ALA A 144 -15.22 24.19 2.02
N LYS A 145 -15.44 22.89 2.34
CA LYS A 145 -14.36 21.92 2.56
C LYS A 145 -13.35 21.86 1.42
N GLU A 146 -13.80 22.01 0.18
CA GLU A 146 -12.93 22.02 -1.01
C GLU A 146 -11.95 23.21 -1.04
N CYS A 147 -12.28 24.31 -0.38
CA CYS A 147 -11.41 25.47 -0.23
C CYS A 147 -10.55 25.33 1.04
N ALA A 148 -11.18 25.05 2.19
CA ALA A 148 -10.49 24.93 3.46
C ALA A 148 -9.34 23.91 3.44
N ARG A 149 -9.53 22.76 2.78
CA ARG A 149 -8.49 21.71 2.67
C ARG A 149 -7.17 22.17 2.01
N MET A 150 -7.15 23.31 1.35
CA MET A 150 -5.94 23.80 0.66
C MET A 150 -4.83 24.25 1.62
N VAL A 151 -5.13 24.46 2.90
CA VAL A 151 -4.12 24.75 3.92
C VAL A 151 -3.51 23.50 4.55
N LEU A 152 -4.03 22.30 4.22
CA LEU A 152 -3.56 21.05 4.78
C LEU A 152 -2.30 20.54 4.06
N GLN A 153 -1.42 19.90 4.83
CA GLN A 153 -0.14 19.40 4.40
C GLN A 153 -0.26 18.09 3.61
N LEU A 154 0.78 17.76 2.84
CA LEU A 154 0.91 16.45 2.17
C LEU A 154 0.93 15.26 3.16
N ALA A 155 1.36 15.50 4.40
CA ALA A 155 1.33 14.51 5.47
C ALA A 155 -0.08 14.20 6.01
N THR A 156 -1.11 14.93 5.57
CA THR A 156 -2.51 14.70 5.99
C THR A 156 -2.91 13.24 5.74
N PRO A 157 -3.51 12.56 6.76
CA PRO A 157 -3.98 11.20 6.61
C PRO A 157 -5.01 11.05 5.50
N THR A 158 -4.97 9.90 4.84
CA THR A 158 -5.98 9.47 3.87
C THR A 158 -6.19 7.97 3.97
N ARG A 159 -7.31 7.49 3.43
CA ARG A 159 -7.65 6.08 3.31
C ARG A 159 -7.98 5.77 1.86
N ILE A 160 -7.42 4.66 1.37
CA ILE A 160 -7.62 4.20 0.00
C ILE A 160 -8.14 2.77 0.05
N TYR A 161 -9.18 2.47 -0.73
CA TYR A 161 -9.49 1.11 -1.14
C TYR A 161 -8.83 0.87 -2.50
N MET A 162 -8.00 -0.16 -2.56
CA MET A 162 -7.19 -0.49 -3.75
C MET A 162 -7.54 -1.91 -4.19
N THR A 163 -8.08 -2.04 -5.41
CA THR A 163 -8.50 -3.33 -5.97
C THR A 163 -7.67 -3.66 -7.20
N GLY A 164 -7.16 -4.89 -7.25
CA GLY A 164 -6.41 -5.37 -8.40
C GLY A 164 -6.41 -6.90 -8.51
N SER A 165 -6.01 -7.40 -9.68
CA SER A 165 -5.80 -8.82 -9.89
C SER A 165 -4.60 -9.34 -9.08
N CYS A 166 -4.56 -10.66 -8.85
CA CYS A 166 -3.42 -11.32 -8.22
C CYS A 166 -2.10 -10.92 -8.93
N ARG A 167 -2.06 -10.89 -10.27
CA ARG A 167 -0.91 -10.42 -11.05
C ARG A 167 -0.53 -8.98 -10.71
N SER A 168 -1.50 -8.07 -10.64
CA SER A 168 -1.25 -6.66 -10.33
C SER A 168 -0.61 -6.51 -8.95
N TRP A 169 -1.11 -7.25 -7.95
CA TRP A 169 -0.54 -7.27 -6.61
C TRP A 169 0.88 -7.81 -6.57
N ILE A 170 1.17 -8.91 -7.27
CA ILE A 170 2.54 -9.45 -7.39
C ILE A 170 3.50 -8.37 -7.94
N HIS A 171 3.10 -7.71 -9.03
CA HIS A 171 3.92 -6.66 -9.64
C HIS A 171 4.13 -5.45 -8.70
N TYR A 172 3.05 -4.97 -8.06
CA TYR A 172 3.10 -3.83 -7.15
C TYR A 172 4.03 -4.11 -5.95
N ILE A 173 3.83 -5.26 -5.29
CA ILE A 173 4.61 -5.66 -4.13
C ILE A 173 6.09 -5.77 -4.50
N ASN A 174 6.44 -6.50 -5.56
CA ASN A 174 7.81 -6.62 -6.03
C ASN A 174 8.47 -5.27 -6.32
N LEU A 175 7.73 -4.36 -6.98
CA LEU A 175 8.27 -3.06 -7.34
C LEU A 175 8.45 -2.14 -6.13
N ARG A 176 7.53 -2.19 -5.14
CA ARG A 176 7.50 -1.22 -4.04
C ARG A 176 8.16 -1.72 -2.76
N SER A 177 8.42 -3.03 -2.64
CA SER A 177 9.31 -3.57 -1.61
C SER A 177 10.80 -3.51 -2.00
N ALA A 178 11.10 -3.10 -3.24
CA ALA A 178 12.48 -3.03 -3.72
C ALA A 178 13.22 -1.82 -3.15
N HIS A 179 14.54 -1.99 -3.01
CA HIS A 179 15.45 -0.92 -2.58
C HIS A 179 15.34 0.32 -3.50
N GLY A 180 15.31 1.51 -2.91
CA GLY A 180 15.10 2.78 -3.62
C GLY A 180 13.65 3.25 -3.65
N THR A 181 12.70 2.47 -3.14
CA THR A 181 11.35 2.95 -2.83
C THR A 181 11.40 3.83 -1.57
N GLN A 182 10.61 4.90 -1.53
CA GLN A 182 10.45 5.70 -0.32
C GLN A 182 10.00 4.82 0.86
N LYS A 183 10.66 4.93 2.02
CA LYS A 183 10.45 4.05 3.18
C LYS A 183 8.99 3.88 3.57
N GLU A 184 8.22 4.98 3.60
CA GLU A 184 6.80 4.95 3.97
C GLU A 184 5.95 4.16 2.96
N HIS A 185 6.30 4.22 1.66
CA HIS A 185 5.64 3.43 0.63
C HIS A 185 6.05 1.95 0.71
N MET A 186 7.33 1.69 1.01
CA MET A 186 7.83 0.32 1.22
C MET A 186 7.13 -0.38 2.38
N VAL A 187 6.92 0.31 3.51
CA VAL A 187 6.16 -0.23 4.65
C VAL A 187 4.73 -0.64 4.25
N ILE A 188 4.07 0.15 3.40
CA ILE A 188 2.74 -0.20 2.88
C ILE A 188 2.82 -1.43 1.97
N ALA A 189 3.81 -1.48 1.07
CA ALA A 189 3.99 -2.62 0.17
C ALA A 189 4.26 -3.93 0.94
N GLU A 190 5.05 -3.87 2.02
CA GLU A 190 5.28 -5.01 2.92
C GLU A 190 3.99 -5.42 3.65
N GLY A 191 3.20 -4.47 4.16
CA GLY A 191 1.89 -4.79 4.73
C GLY A 191 0.93 -5.42 3.71
N CYS A 192 0.95 -4.97 2.46
CA CYS A 192 0.21 -5.63 1.38
C CYS A 192 0.72 -7.04 1.11
N ARG A 193 2.04 -7.26 1.19
CA ARG A 193 2.67 -8.58 1.02
C ARG A 193 2.25 -9.55 2.12
N GLU A 194 2.21 -9.12 3.37
CA GLU A 194 1.74 -9.94 4.49
C GLU A 194 0.31 -10.44 4.25
N VAL A 195 -0.62 -9.54 3.91
CA VAL A 195 -2.01 -9.93 3.58
C VAL A 195 -2.05 -10.83 2.35
N PHE A 196 -1.23 -10.56 1.33
CA PHE A 196 -1.16 -11.38 0.13
C PHE A 196 -0.72 -12.82 0.44
N ILE A 197 0.28 -13.00 1.30
CA ILE A 197 0.77 -14.33 1.71
C ILE A 197 -0.34 -15.14 2.40
N GLU A 198 -1.15 -14.49 3.23
CA GLU A 198 -2.29 -15.14 3.90
C GLU A 198 -3.38 -15.57 2.91
N GLN A 199 -3.64 -14.76 1.87
CA GLN A 199 -4.74 -14.99 0.93
C GLN A 199 -4.35 -15.86 -0.28
N PHE A 200 -3.07 -15.89 -0.65
CA PHE A 200 -2.51 -16.62 -1.79
C PHE A 200 -1.27 -17.42 -1.37
N PRO A 201 -1.40 -18.36 -0.42
CA PRO A 201 -0.25 -19.08 0.15
C PRO A 201 0.55 -19.88 -0.87
N THR A 202 -0.12 -20.57 -1.81
CA THR A 202 0.53 -21.38 -2.86
C THR A 202 1.29 -20.51 -3.86
N VAL A 203 0.70 -19.37 -4.25
CA VAL A 203 1.34 -18.39 -5.13
C VAL A 203 2.54 -17.77 -4.43
N SER A 204 2.40 -17.41 -3.16
CA SER A 204 3.46 -16.83 -2.34
C SER A 204 4.65 -17.78 -2.18
N GLU A 205 4.40 -19.05 -1.91
CA GLU A 205 5.44 -20.08 -1.88
C GLU A 205 6.19 -20.19 -3.22
N ALA A 206 5.43 -20.19 -4.33
CA ALA A 206 6.01 -20.27 -5.67
C ALA A 206 6.86 -19.03 -6.03
N LEU A 207 6.54 -17.84 -5.45
CA LEU A 207 7.31 -16.60 -5.57
C LEU A 207 8.51 -16.55 -4.62
N GLY A 208 8.65 -17.50 -3.70
CA GLY A 208 9.66 -17.48 -2.65
C GLY A 208 9.35 -16.46 -1.54
N TRP A 209 8.11 -16.06 -1.40
CA TRP A 209 7.65 -15.19 -0.30
C TRP A 209 7.27 -16.05 0.90
N SER A 210 7.91 -15.81 2.03
CA SER A 210 7.57 -16.39 3.33
C SER A 210 7.13 -15.29 4.28
N VAL A 211 6.27 -15.63 5.23
CA VAL A 211 6.05 -14.79 6.39
C VAL A 211 7.40 -14.63 7.08
N GLN A 212 7.90 -13.42 7.21
CA GLN A 212 9.04 -13.17 8.08
C GLN A 212 8.54 -13.43 9.51
N THR A 213 8.81 -14.64 10.02
CA THR A 213 8.74 -14.87 11.46
C THR A 213 9.81 -13.97 12.06
N GLY A 214 9.36 -12.82 12.56
CA GLY A 214 10.25 -11.91 13.26
C GLY A 214 10.86 -12.67 14.43
N ASP A 215 12.13 -13.04 14.33
CA ASP A 215 12.95 -13.35 15.48
C ASP A 215 12.98 -12.05 16.31
N LYS A 216 12.10 -12.01 17.31
CA LYS A 216 12.31 -11.16 18.46
C LYS A 216 13.50 -11.78 19.19
N GLU A 217 14.71 -11.50 18.72
CA GLU A 217 15.89 -11.69 19.57
C GLU A 217 15.74 -10.77 20.78
N GLN A 218 15.85 -11.41 21.90
CA GLN A 218 15.73 -10.92 23.27
C GLN A 218 16.81 -9.87 23.60
#